data_b14a2708f306691d7425f703b5da83d3
#
_entry.id   b14a2708f306691d7425f703b5da83d3
#
_cell.length_a   1.000
_cell.length_b   1.000
_cell.length_c   1.000
_cell.angle_alpha   90.00
_cell.angle_beta   90.00
_cell.angle_gamma   90.00
#
_symmetry.space_group_name_H-M   'P 1'
#
loop_
_entity.id
_entity.type
_entity.pdbx_description
1 polymer ?
#
loop_
_entity_poly.entity_id
_entity_poly.type
_entity_poly.pdbx_seq_one_letter_code
_entity_poly.pdbx_strand_id
1 'polypeptide(L)'
;MIGTDPTTDVALVKIDATDLPNIPFGESDALRLGEWVLAIGSPYGLQSTVTAGIISAKARNLDIIPSQFRIESFIQTDAAVNPGNSGGALVNTRGELVGINTVIKSPTGSFAGYSFAVPTSIVKKVVVDLKEYGVVQRAMLGVTFQEINDAFIEQRGKETGINEKGGVYVVEVDPEGAAHAAGIRKGDVIIGIQELSIDNSSKLLEEIAKHRPNDKVTVKIKRGSDVKQMEVVLRNKSGNTGIVKSDVVAAIDALGGQFADISDRARKELKINGGVQVVAISGDGVLAQARIRTGYIITAINDRPVRSITDLNRITSKIESIDGIYPDGRAVSYSIVGK
;
A
#
# COMPACT_ATOMS: atom_id res chain seq x y z
N MET A 1 -2.13 1.80 20.68
CA MET A 1 -1.74 1.82 19.25
C MET A 1 -2.65 2.79 18.52
N ILE A 2 -2.12 3.67 17.66
CA ILE A 2 -2.92 4.61 16.86
C ILE A 2 -3.36 3.94 15.57
N GLY A 3 -2.45 3.23 14.92
CA GLY A 3 -2.73 2.49 13.70
C GLY A 3 -1.51 1.77 13.15
N THR A 4 -1.73 0.94 12.14
CA THR A 4 -0.70 0.16 11.44
C THR A 4 -0.86 0.27 9.94
N ASP A 5 0.22 0.06 9.22
CA ASP A 5 0.23 -0.12 7.77
C ASP A 5 0.99 -1.39 7.40
N PRO A 6 0.29 -2.52 7.25
CA PRO A 6 0.92 -3.79 6.88
C PRO A 6 1.61 -3.79 5.51
N THR A 7 1.30 -2.82 4.64
CA THR A 7 1.89 -2.75 3.29
C THR A 7 3.27 -2.09 3.25
N THR A 8 3.67 -1.43 4.35
CA THR A 8 5.00 -0.81 4.52
C THR A 8 5.71 -1.28 5.78
N ASP A 9 5.10 -2.16 6.58
CA ASP A 9 5.62 -2.63 7.88
C ASP A 9 5.85 -1.49 8.89
N VAL A 10 4.94 -0.50 8.92
CA VAL A 10 5.01 0.65 9.84
C VAL A 10 3.82 0.67 10.79
N ALA A 11 4.07 0.95 12.06
CA ALA A 11 3.05 1.17 13.08
C ALA A 11 3.27 2.50 13.79
N LEU A 12 2.16 3.17 14.16
CA LEU A 12 2.16 4.36 14.99
C LEU A 12 1.60 4.05 16.37
N VAL A 13 2.39 4.29 17.39
CA VAL A 13 1.99 4.11 18.80
C VAL A 13 1.97 5.46 19.50
N LYS A 14 1.09 5.59 20.49
CA LYS A 14 1.08 6.70 21.45
C LYS A 14 1.32 6.16 22.84
N ILE A 15 2.19 6.83 23.59
CA ILE A 15 2.44 6.57 25.01
C ILE A 15 1.95 7.76 25.83
N ASP A 16 1.64 7.52 27.09
CA ASP A 16 1.22 8.56 28.04
C ASP A 16 2.47 9.11 28.76
N ALA A 17 3.21 9.95 28.04
CA ALA A 17 4.43 10.60 28.55
C ALA A 17 4.59 11.96 27.86
N THR A 18 5.18 12.92 28.58
CA THR A 18 5.46 14.28 28.14
C THR A 18 6.96 14.56 28.18
N ASP A 19 7.38 15.62 27.49
CA ASP A 19 8.76 16.14 27.50
C ASP A 19 9.84 15.12 27.12
N LEU A 20 9.50 14.19 26.24
CA LEU A 20 10.44 13.20 25.74
C LEU A 20 11.36 13.80 24.68
N PRO A 21 12.68 13.49 24.72
CA PRO A 21 13.57 13.79 23.62
C PRO A 21 13.08 13.11 22.33
N ASN A 22 13.18 13.81 21.20
CA ASN A 22 12.83 13.27 19.90
C ASN A 22 13.99 13.38 18.91
N ILE A 23 13.98 12.51 17.91
CA ILE A 23 14.92 12.52 16.80
C ILE A 23 14.27 13.29 15.64
N PRO A 24 14.92 14.33 15.07
CA PRO A 24 14.38 15.03 13.92
C PRO A 24 14.37 14.12 12.68
N PHE A 25 13.37 14.30 11.83
CA PHE A 25 13.32 13.60 10.54
C PHE A 25 14.36 14.16 9.57
N GLY A 26 15.20 13.29 9.05
CA GLY A 26 16.07 13.56 7.89
C GLY A 26 15.37 13.26 6.56
N GLU A 27 16.07 13.55 5.46
CA GLU A 27 15.60 13.36 4.09
C GLU A 27 16.20 12.08 3.50
N SER A 28 15.47 10.97 3.55
CA SER A 28 15.94 9.66 3.04
C SER A 28 16.19 9.66 1.53
N ASP A 29 15.47 10.51 0.78
CA ASP A 29 15.61 10.61 -0.67
C ASP A 29 16.97 11.21 -1.06
N ALA A 30 17.50 12.10 -0.22
CA ALA A 30 18.80 12.75 -0.42
C ALA A 30 20.01 11.88 -0.04
N LEU A 31 19.82 10.73 0.60
CA LEU A 31 20.89 9.80 0.97
C LEU A 31 21.66 9.32 -0.27
N ARG A 32 22.96 9.26 -0.15
CA ARG A 32 23.87 8.74 -1.19
C ARG A 32 24.46 7.40 -0.75
N LEU A 33 24.79 6.56 -1.70
CA LEU A 33 25.54 5.34 -1.45
C LEU A 33 26.89 5.68 -0.80
N GLY A 34 27.26 4.88 0.22
CA GLY A 34 28.48 5.10 1.00
C GLY A 34 28.33 6.12 2.16
N GLU A 35 27.18 6.79 2.32
CA GLU A 35 26.95 7.65 3.50
C GLU A 35 26.88 6.82 4.77
N TRP A 36 27.56 7.30 5.84
CA TRP A 36 27.55 6.67 7.14
C TRP A 36 26.20 6.79 7.82
N VAL A 37 25.76 5.68 8.42
CA VAL A 37 24.55 5.60 9.21
C VAL A 37 24.77 4.78 10.47
N LEU A 38 23.92 5.02 11.48
CA LEU A 38 23.87 4.28 12.73
C LEU A 38 22.51 3.60 12.85
N ALA A 39 22.50 2.30 13.09
CA ALA A 39 21.30 1.56 13.44
C ALA A 39 21.21 1.45 14.97
N ILE A 40 20.07 1.88 15.53
CA ILE A 40 19.83 1.95 16.97
C ILE A 40 18.67 1.01 17.30
N GLY A 41 18.79 0.26 18.39
CA GLY A 41 17.75 -0.66 18.85
C GLY A 41 18.12 -1.40 20.12
N SER A 42 17.41 -2.47 20.44
CA SER A 42 17.61 -3.30 21.64
C SER A 42 17.68 -4.79 21.28
N PRO A 43 18.72 -5.22 20.53
CA PRO A 43 18.84 -6.60 20.09
C PRO A 43 19.07 -7.52 21.28
N TYR A 44 18.47 -8.71 21.23
CA TYR A 44 18.62 -9.76 22.25
C TYR A 44 18.28 -9.31 23.68
N GLY A 45 17.45 -8.27 23.85
CA GLY A 45 17.13 -7.71 25.16
C GLY A 45 18.25 -6.85 25.77
N LEU A 46 19.31 -6.58 25.03
CA LEU A 46 20.35 -5.64 25.42
C LEU A 46 19.85 -4.21 25.20
N GLN A 47 19.95 -3.38 26.23
CA GLN A 47 19.49 -2.00 26.16
C GLN A 47 20.39 -1.14 25.26
N SER A 48 19.75 -0.30 24.41
CA SER A 48 20.40 0.81 23.70
C SER A 48 21.68 0.43 22.94
N THR A 49 21.57 -0.53 22.03
CA THR A 49 22.69 -0.93 21.18
C THR A 49 22.72 -0.04 19.94
N VAL A 50 23.92 0.43 19.60
CA VAL A 50 24.20 1.21 18.39
C VAL A 50 25.20 0.47 17.53
N THR A 51 24.90 0.31 16.24
CA THR A 51 25.82 -0.25 15.26
C THR A 51 26.04 0.76 14.11
N ALA A 52 27.20 0.74 13.48
CA ALA A 52 27.55 1.64 12.40
C ALA A 52 27.71 0.88 11.08
N GLY A 53 27.39 1.54 10.00
CA GLY A 53 27.56 1.06 8.64
C GLY A 53 27.33 2.18 7.63
N ILE A 54 27.14 1.82 6.38
CA ILE A 54 26.88 2.76 5.28
C ILE A 54 25.58 2.46 4.56
N ILE A 55 25.10 3.40 3.76
CA ILE A 55 24.03 3.14 2.79
C ILE A 55 24.62 2.28 1.67
N SER A 56 24.27 0.99 1.66
CA SER A 56 24.76 0.02 0.67
C SER A 56 23.94 0.04 -0.63
N ALA A 57 22.62 0.30 -0.52
CA ALA A 57 21.72 0.46 -1.65
C ALA A 57 20.45 1.21 -1.24
N LYS A 58 19.66 1.63 -2.25
CA LYS A 58 18.33 2.23 -2.08
C LYS A 58 17.33 1.52 -2.99
N ALA A 59 16.05 1.70 -2.72
CA ALA A 59 14.95 1.13 -3.51
C ALA A 59 15.05 -0.39 -3.67
N ARG A 60 15.36 -1.10 -2.57
CA ARG A 60 15.42 -2.58 -2.57
C ARG A 60 14.03 -3.18 -2.38
N ASN A 61 13.69 -4.06 -3.29
CA ASN A 61 12.55 -4.99 -3.16
C ASN A 61 13.07 -6.35 -2.71
N LEU A 62 12.46 -6.91 -1.68
CA LEU A 62 12.83 -8.22 -1.12
C LEU A 62 11.75 -9.27 -1.30
N ASP A 63 10.56 -8.85 -1.70
CA ASP A 63 9.38 -9.70 -1.91
C ASP A 63 8.94 -10.45 -0.64
N ILE A 64 9.01 -9.76 0.51
CA ILE A 64 8.78 -10.34 1.84
C ILE A 64 7.47 -9.90 2.49
N ILE A 65 6.93 -8.72 2.13
CA ILE A 65 5.66 -8.26 2.66
C ILE A 65 4.53 -9.03 1.97
N PRO A 66 3.71 -9.81 2.72
CA PRO A 66 2.67 -10.65 2.15
C PRO A 66 1.42 -9.84 1.76
N SER A 67 1.58 -8.86 0.88
CA SER A 67 0.50 -8.00 0.39
C SER A 67 0.60 -7.78 -1.11
N GLN A 68 -0.53 -7.86 -1.80
CA GLN A 68 -0.61 -7.51 -3.22
C GLN A 68 -0.28 -6.02 -3.47
N PHE A 69 -0.50 -5.16 -2.47
CA PHE A 69 -0.25 -3.73 -2.52
C PHE A 69 0.97 -3.31 -1.71
N ARG A 70 1.91 -4.24 -1.51
CA ARG A 70 3.15 -3.97 -0.78
C ARG A 70 3.95 -2.85 -1.43
N ILE A 71 4.58 -2.08 -0.59
CA ILE A 71 5.50 -1.00 -0.98
C ILE A 71 6.85 -1.33 -0.36
N GLU A 72 7.66 -2.00 -1.12
CA GLU A 72 9.02 -2.35 -0.74
C GLU A 72 10.00 -1.47 -1.51
N SER A 73 10.52 -0.46 -0.84
CA SER A 73 11.58 0.41 -1.32
C SER A 73 12.57 0.65 -0.18
N PHE A 74 13.18 -0.43 0.29
CA PHE A 74 14.03 -0.38 1.47
C PHE A 74 15.37 0.29 1.21
N ILE A 75 15.87 1.01 2.23
CA ILE A 75 17.26 1.37 2.36
C ILE A 75 18.01 0.11 2.81
N GLN A 76 19.07 -0.27 2.09
CA GLN A 76 19.99 -1.32 2.50
C GLN A 76 21.19 -0.72 3.19
N THR A 77 21.61 -1.32 4.33
CA THR A 77 22.81 -0.94 5.07
C THR A 77 23.56 -2.20 5.55
N ASP A 78 24.85 -2.08 5.76
CA ASP A 78 25.69 -3.07 6.42
C ASP A 78 25.87 -2.78 7.93
N ALA A 79 25.22 -1.76 8.48
CA ALA A 79 25.05 -1.60 9.92
C ALA A 79 24.35 -2.84 10.48
N ALA A 80 24.93 -3.47 11.50
CA ALA A 80 24.44 -4.75 12.02
C ALA A 80 23.08 -4.60 12.69
N VAL A 81 22.05 -5.19 12.10
CA VAL A 81 20.70 -5.31 12.66
C VAL A 81 20.44 -6.78 13.00
N ASN A 82 19.89 -7.02 14.18
CA ASN A 82 19.51 -8.35 14.66
C ASN A 82 18.10 -8.27 15.27
N PRO A 83 17.43 -9.40 15.54
CA PRO A 83 16.14 -9.42 16.22
C PRO A 83 16.14 -8.57 17.51
N GLY A 84 15.22 -7.58 17.56
CA GLY A 84 15.14 -6.56 18.59
C GLY A 84 15.55 -5.15 18.14
N ASN A 85 16.23 -5.00 17.01
CA ASN A 85 16.48 -3.70 16.39
C ASN A 85 15.31 -3.24 15.49
N SER A 86 14.45 -4.15 15.05
CA SER A 86 13.27 -3.81 14.23
C SER A 86 12.36 -2.82 14.95
N GLY A 87 11.91 -1.76 14.26
CA GLY A 87 11.22 -0.60 14.83
C GLY A 87 12.16 0.49 15.38
N GLY A 88 13.46 0.19 15.53
CA GLY A 88 14.48 1.15 15.93
C GLY A 88 14.90 2.09 14.82
N ALA A 89 15.62 3.14 15.19
CA ALA A 89 16.03 4.21 14.29
C ALA A 89 17.24 3.80 13.43
N LEU A 90 17.21 4.17 12.15
CA LEU A 90 18.39 4.36 11.30
C LEU A 90 18.62 5.86 11.18
N VAL A 91 19.76 6.35 11.65
CA VAL A 91 20.10 7.78 11.69
C VAL A 91 21.36 8.07 10.87
N ASN A 92 21.43 9.28 10.31
CA ASN A 92 22.63 9.77 9.65
C ASN A 92 23.63 10.34 10.68
N THR A 93 24.78 10.82 10.21
CA THR A 93 25.84 11.39 11.06
C THR A 93 25.47 12.73 11.72
N ARG A 94 24.34 13.35 11.33
CA ARG A 94 23.79 14.55 11.99
C ARG A 94 22.78 14.20 13.08
N GLY A 95 22.54 12.90 13.33
CA GLY A 95 21.52 12.44 14.29
C GLY A 95 20.08 12.55 13.79
N GLU A 96 19.87 12.70 12.47
CA GLU A 96 18.55 12.77 11.86
C GLU A 96 18.06 11.38 11.48
N LEU A 97 16.78 11.10 11.75
CA LEU A 97 16.13 9.85 11.36
C LEU A 97 16.01 9.76 9.84
N VAL A 98 16.60 8.74 9.23
CA VAL A 98 16.55 8.50 7.78
C VAL A 98 15.81 7.21 7.43
N GLY A 99 15.57 6.34 8.41
CA GLY A 99 14.78 5.11 8.22
C GLY A 99 14.37 4.46 9.54
N ILE A 100 13.46 3.50 9.44
CA ILE A 100 13.07 2.61 10.53
C ILE A 100 13.58 1.20 10.19
N ASN A 101 14.44 0.63 11.05
CA ASN A 101 14.96 -0.72 10.87
C ASN A 101 13.79 -1.72 10.83
N THR A 102 13.77 -2.65 9.89
CA THR A 102 12.67 -3.61 9.75
C THR A 102 13.15 -5.05 9.64
N VAL A 103 13.98 -5.38 8.67
CA VAL A 103 14.31 -6.76 8.32
C VAL A 103 15.79 -6.94 7.98
N ILE A 104 16.27 -8.16 8.12
CA ILE A 104 17.56 -8.63 7.62
C ILE A 104 17.36 -9.71 6.57
N LYS A 105 18.24 -9.78 5.58
CA LYS A 105 18.34 -10.94 4.69
C LYS A 105 19.45 -11.84 5.19
N SER A 106 19.06 -12.99 5.73
CA SER A 106 20.01 -13.89 6.38
C SER A 106 19.55 -15.35 6.25
N PRO A 107 20.45 -16.28 5.92
CA PRO A 107 20.15 -17.71 5.94
C PRO A 107 19.96 -18.29 7.36
N THR A 108 20.55 -17.64 8.36
CA THR A 108 20.60 -18.12 9.75
C THR A 108 19.69 -17.37 10.72
N GLY A 109 19.05 -16.28 10.26
CA GLY A 109 18.27 -15.38 11.10
C GLY A 109 19.10 -14.37 11.92
N SER A 110 20.43 -14.39 11.79
CA SER A 110 21.34 -13.41 12.37
C SER A 110 21.97 -12.54 11.29
N PHE A 111 22.46 -11.35 11.64
CA PHE A 111 23.09 -10.42 10.70
C PHE A 111 24.16 -11.10 9.84
N ALA A 112 24.06 -10.91 8.51
CA ALA A 112 24.97 -11.47 7.50
C ALA A 112 25.41 -10.40 6.47
N GLY A 113 25.47 -9.11 6.89
CA GLY A 113 25.86 -8.01 6.02
C GLY A 113 24.73 -7.32 5.27
N TYR A 114 23.47 -7.75 5.46
CA TYR A 114 22.31 -7.23 4.74
C TYR A 114 21.18 -6.86 5.70
N SER A 115 21.14 -5.59 6.06
CA SER A 115 20.06 -4.99 6.86
C SER A 115 19.24 -4.02 6.02
N PHE A 116 17.96 -3.87 6.38
CA PHE A 116 17.02 -3.04 5.62
C PHE A 116 16.18 -2.18 6.55
N ALA A 117 15.89 -0.96 6.07
CA ALA A 117 15.07 0.00 6.77
C ALA A 117 14.03 0.63 5.84
N VAL A 118 12.85 0.93 6.38
CA VAL A 118 11.82 1.71 5.68
C VAL A 118 12.25 3.17 5.64
N PRO A 119 12.35 3.82 4.47
CA PRO A 119 12.82 5.20 4.35
C PRO A 119 11.86 6.21 4.99
N THR A 120 12.39 7.30 5.52
CA THR A 120 11.57 8.34 6.17
C THR A 120 10.61 9.03 5.23
N SER A 121 10.85 9.07 3.93
CA SER A 121 9.89 9.55 2.93
C SER A 121 8.56 8.80 2.98
N ILE A 122 8.59 7.47 3.16
CA ILE A 122 7.40 6.63 3.36
C ILE A 122 6.86 6.79 4.79
N VAL A 123 7.73 6.73 5.81
CA VAL A 123 7.32 6.80 7.23
C VAL A 123 6.58 8.09 7.54
N LYS A 124 7.07 9.25 7.08
CA LYS A 124 6.42 10.56 7.28
C LYS A 124 4.97 10.55 6.80
N LYS A 125 4.75 10.06 5.58
CA LYS A 125 3.40 10.00 4.98
C LYS A 125 2.49 9.03 5.74
N VAL A 126 2.98 7.85 6.11
CA VAL A 126 2.22 6.87 6.89
C VAL A 126 1.81 7.44 8.25
N VAL A 127 2.74 8.07 8.98
CA VAL A 127 2.48 8.67 10.30
C VAL A 127 1.44 9.78 10.21
N VAL A 128 1.56 10.68 9.22
CA VAL A 128 0.60 11.79 9.03
C VAL A 128 -0.79 11.23 8.73
N ASP A 129 -0.90 10.26 7.83
CA ASP A 129 -2.18 9.66 7.48
C ASP A 129 -2.82 8.91 8.65
N LEU A 130 -2.05 8.09 9.38
CA LEU A 130 -2.55 7.37 10.56
C LEU A 130 -3.03 8.34 11.65
N LYS A 131 -2.34 9.46 11.84
CA LYS A 131 -2.73 10.50 12.81
C LYS A 131 -3.98 11.26 12.38
N GLU A 132 -4.13 11.58 11.11
CA GLU A 132 -5.20 12.43 10.58
C GLU A 132 -6.47 11.62 10.24
N TYR A 133 -6.30 10.46 9.63
CA TYR A 133 -7.41 9.66 9.09
C TYR A 133 -7.59 8.32 9.81
N GLY A 134 -6.64 7.91 10.66
CA GLY A 134 -6.60 6.59 11.29
C GLY A 134 -6.24 5.43 10.34
N VAL A 135 -6.06 5.73 9.06
CA VAL A 135 -5.69 4.77 8.00
C VAL A 135 -4.86 5.46 6.92
N VAL A 136 -3.93 4.72 6.34
CA VAL A 136 -3.06 5.27 5.28
C VAL A 136 -3.84 5.46 3.99
N GLN A 137 -3.75 6.66 3.42
CA GLN A 137 -4.37 7.03 2.15
C GLN A 137 -3.54 6.50 0.98
N ARG A 138 -3.97 5.41 0.36
CA ARG A 138 -3.24 4.79 -0.75
C ARG A 138 -3.67 5.37 -2.08
N ALA A 139 -2.74 6.09 -2.72
CA ALA A 139 -2.87 6.48 -4.10
C ALA A 139 -2.44 5.34 -5.02
N MET A 140 -3.12 5.20 -6.13
CA MET A 140 -2.87 4.15 -7.12
C MET A 140 -2.87 4.74 -8.52
N LEU A 141 -1.97 4.22 -9.35
CA LEU A 141 -1.92 4.53 -10.77
C LEU A 141 -2.93 3.69 -11.57
N GLY A 142 -3.23 2.48 -11.11
CA GLY A 142 -4.14 1.55 -11.78
C GLY A 142 -3.48 0.89 -12.99
N VAL A 143 -2.27 0.35 -12.81
CA VAL A 143 -1.54 -0.42 -13.83
C VAL A 143 -1.00 -1.72 -13.25
N THR A 144 -1.03 -2.77 -14.05
CA THR A 144 -0.19 -3.94 -13.86
C THR A 144 1.09 -3.73 -14.65
N PHE A 145 2.23 -3.96 -14.03
CA PHE A 145 3.51 -3.61 -14.62
C PHE A 145 4.57 -4.69 -14.40
N GLN A 146 5.63 -4.60 -15.18
CA GLN A 146 6.82 -5.42 -15.04
C GLN A 146 8.07 -4.55 -15.19
N GLU A 147 9.05 -4.76 -14.30
CA GLU A 147 10.34 -4.08 -14.39
C GLU A 147 11.14 -4.54 -15.60
N ILE A 148 11.76 -3.60 -16.33
CA ILE A 148 12.61 -3.91 -17.47
C ILE A 148 14.01 -4.21 -16.98
N ASN A 149 14.25 -5.47 -16.63
CA ASN A 149 15.52 -6.04 -16.23
C ASN A 149 16.02 -7.07 -17.26
N ASP A 150 17.13 -7.77 -16.97
CA ASP A 150 17.69 -8.79 -17.88
C ASP A 150 16.69 -9.90 -18.20
N ALA A 151 15.95 -10.38 -17.20
CA ALA A 151 14.94 -11.41 -17.39
C ALA A 151 13.77 -10.95 -18.29
N PHE A 152 13.33 -9.69 -18.16
CA PHE A 152 12.32 -9.13 -19.05
C PHE A 152 12.82 -9.09 -20.49
N ILE A 153 14.06 -8.62 -20.71
CA ILE A 153 14.64 -8.50 -22.05
C ILE A 153 14.79 -9.89 -22.70
N GLU A 154 15.25 -10.87 -21.93
CA GLU A 154 15.39 -12.26 -22.41
C GLU A 154 14.04 -12.86 -22.82
N GLN A 155 13.01 -12.68 -22.00
CA GLN A 155 11.69 -13.29 -22.20
C GLN A 155 10.82 -12.53 -23.19
N ARG A 156 10.85 -11.21 -23.19
CA ARG A 156 9.90 -10.35 -23.89
C ARG A 156 10.53 -9.28 -24.79
N GLY A 157 11.86 -9.12 -24.78
CA GLY A 157 12.54 -8.08 -25.54
C GLY A 157 12.23 -8.16 -27.04
N LYS A 158 12.18 -9.37 -27.63
CA LYS A 158 11.85 -9.57 -29.04
C LYS A 158 10.39 -9.22 -29.36
N GLU A 159 9.45 -9.53 -28.47
CA GLU A 159 8.02 -9.21 -28.62
C GLU A 159 7.77 -7.70 -28.50
N THR A 160 8.40 -7.05 -27.55
CA THR A 160 8.16 -5.66 -27.19
C THR A 160 9.07 -4.66 -27.95
N GLY A 161 10.14 -5.15 -28.56
CA GLY A 161 11.17 -4.30 -29.17
C GLY A 161 12.08 -3.59 -28.14
N ILE A 162 11.99 -3.97 -26.86
CA ILE A 162 12.77 -3.38 -25.76
C ILE A 162 14.03 -4.20 -25.56
N ASN A 163 15.20 -3.55 -25.67
CA ASN A 163 16.52 -4.16 -25.58
C ASN A 163 17.45 -3.49 -24.56
N GLU A 164 16.97 -2.46 -23.87
CA GLU A 164 17.73 -1.72 -22.84
C GLU A 164 17.00 -1.80 -21.50
N LYS A 165 17.77 -1.97 -20.43
CA LYS A 165 17.24 -1.98 -19.05
C LYS A 165 16.82 -0.58 -18.61
N GLY A 166 15.88 -0.58 -17.66
CA GLY A 166 15.41 0.63 -16.99
C GLY A 166 13.98 0.98 -17.37
N GLY A 167 13.28 1.54 -16.39
CA GLY A 167 11.87 1.82 -16.48
C GLY A 167 10.97 0.63 -16.16
N VAL A 168 9.68 0.87 -16.25
CA VAL A 168 8.63 -0.08 -15.86
C VAL A 168 7.64 -0.23 -17.00
N TYR A 169 7.56 -1.42 -17.57
CA TYR A 169 6.67 -1.76 -18.69
C TYR A 169 5.22 -1.94 -18.21
N VAL A 170 4.29 -1.25 -18.83
CA VAL A 170 2.85 -1.36 -18.55
C VAL A 170 2.28 -2.60 -19.26
N VAL A 171 1.97 -3.63 -18.47
CA VAL A 171 1.40 -4.89 -18.96
C VAL A 171 -0.10 -4.75 -19.22
N GLU A 172 -0.80 -4.08 -18.29
CA GLU A 172 -2.24 -3.87 -18.34
C GLU A 172 -2.60 -2.56 -17.63
N VAL A 173 -3.69 -1.94 -18.05
CA VAL A 173 -4.22 -0.70 -17.46
C VAL A 173 -5.65 -0.98 -17.00
N ASP A 174 -5.94 -0.70 -15.76
CA ASP A 174 -7.29 -0.79 -15.19
C ASP A 174 -8.19 0.27 -15.86
N PRO A 175 -9.31 -0.13 -16.50
CA PRO A 175 -10.24 0.80 -17.14
C PRO A 175 -10.78 1.89 -16.21
N GLU A 176 -10.95 1.59 -14.92
CA GLU A 176 -11.38 2.54 -13.89
C GLU A 176 -10.20 3.25 -13.20
N GLY A 177 -8.95 2.93 -13.60
CA GLY A 177 -7.72 3.45 -13.02
C GLY A 177 -7.36 4.86 -13.44
N ALA A 178 -6.47 5.50 -12.67
CA ALA A 178 -5.93 6.83 -12.93
C ALA A 178 -5.14 6.87 -14.25
N ALA A 179 -4.35 5.85 -14.53
CA ALA A 179 -3.54 5.72 -15.75
C ALA A 179 -4.40 5.69 -17.00
N HIS A 180 -5.52 4.94 -16.99
CA HIS A 180 -6.46 4.87 -18.11
C HIS A 180 -7.06 6.25 -18.42
N ALA A 181 -7.53 6.94 -17.38
CA ALA A 181 -8.12 8.28 -17.51
C ALA A 181 -7.11 9.30 -18.08
N ALA A 182 -5.82 9.13 -17.78
CA ALA A 182 -4.74 9.97 -18.31
C ALA A 182 -4.25 9.55 -19.71
N GLY A 183 -4.75 8.44 -20.27
CA GLY A 183 -4.36 7.96 -21.60
C GLY A 183 -3.06 7.15 -21.64
N ILE A 184 -2.58 6.65 -20.50
CA ILE A 184 -1.53 5.63 -20.42
C ILE A 184 -2.11 4.31 -20.92
N ARG A 185 -1.31 3.51 -21.64
CA ARG A 185 -1.78 2.31 -22.32
C ARG A 185 -0.83 1.14 -22.10
N LYS A 186 -1.32 -0.08 -22.28
CA LYS A 186 -0.49 -1.26 -22.42
C LYS A 186 0.61 -1.03 -23.46
N GLY A 187 1.83 -1.41 -23.12
CA GLY A 187 3.01 -1.23 -23.98
C GLY A 187 3.79 0.06 -23.72
N ASP A 188 3.25 0.99 -22.93
CA ASP A 188 4.03 2.15 -22.49
C ASP A 188 5.11 1.71 -21.50
N VAL A 189 6.22 2.45 -21.45
CA VAL A 189 7.27 2.30 -20.44
C VAL A 189 7.28 3.54 -19.57
N ILE A 190 6.99 3.39 -18.29
CA ILE A 190 7.12 4.49 -17.32
C ILE A 190 8.61 4.69 -17.02
N ILE A 191 9.10 5.89 -17.29
CA ILE A 191 10.51 6.28 -17.15
C ILE A 191 10.71 7.43 -16.15
N GLY A 192 9.63 8.03 -15.65
CA GLY A 192 9.71 9.11 -14.66
C GLY A 192 8.38 9.44 -14.03
N ILE A 193 8.41 9.95 -12.81
CA ILE A 193 7.28 10.59 -12.12
C ILE A 193 7.78 11.87 -11.50
N GLN A 194 7.08 12.99 -11.75
CA GLN A 194 7.56 14.33 -11.39
C GLN A 194 8.99 14.53 -11.94
N GLU A 195 9.93 14.94 -11.08
CA GLU A 195 11.33 15.09 -11.44
C GLU A 195 12.16 13.81 -11.23
N LEU A 196 11.57 12.74 -10.67
CA LEU A 196 12.26 11.50 -10.37
C LEU A 196 12.34 10.59 -11.60
N SER A 197 13.55 10.15 -11.95
CA SER A 197 13.74 9.09 -12.94
C SER A 197 13.37 7.73 -12.37
N ILE A 198 12.52 7.00 -13.09
CA ILE A 198 12.08 5.64 -12.72
C ILE A 198 12.86 4.63 -13.54
N ASP A 199 13.78 3.92 -12.89
CA ASP A 199 14.61 2.87 -13.48
C ASP A 199 14.22 1.46 -12.99
N ASN A 200 13.41 1.36 -11.94
CA ASN A 200 12.91 0.11 -11.38
C ASN A 200 11.52 0.26 -10.75
N SER A 201 10.90 -0.87 -10.43
CA SER A 201 9.55 -0.94 -9.87
C SER A 201 9.45 -0.37 -8.44
N SER A 202 10.48 -0.53 -7.62
CA SER A 202 10.47 -0.02 -6.25
C SER A 202 10.43 1.50 -6.19
N LYS A 203 11.18 2.19 -7.06
CA LYS A 203 11.10 3.66 -7.17
C LYS A 203 9.73 4.13 -7.63
N LEU A 204 9.09 3.42 -8.58
CA LEU A 204 7.72 3.71 -9.00
C LEU A 204 6.75 3.62 -7.83
N LEU A 205 6.80 2.51 -7.09
CA LEU A 205 5.92 2.26 -5.95
C LEU A 205 6.18 3.25 -4.81
N GLU A 206 7.45 3.54 -4.50
CA GLU A 206 7.82 4.53 -3.50
C GLU A 206 7.27 5.91 -3.83
N GLU A 207 7.47 6.37 -5.07
CA GLU A 207 7.01 7.69 -5.47
C GLU A 207 5.48 7.80 -5.41
N ILE A 208 4.75 6.81 -5.92
CA ILE A 208 3.29 6.77 -5.79
C ILE A 208 2.85 6.73 -4.32
N ALA A 209 3.60 6.02 -3.45
CA ALA A 209 3.27 5.88 -2.04
C ALA A 209 3.34 7.20 -1.24
N LYS A 210 4.09 8.19 -1.70
CA LYS A 210 4.18 9.52 -1.10
C LYS A 210 2.92 10.36 -1.33
N HIS A 211 2.10 9.97 -2.32
CA HIS A 211 0.91 10.71 -2.73
C HIS A 211 -0.37 10.18 -2.09
N ARG A 212 -1.42 10.98 -2.17
CA ARG A 212 -2.79 10.65 -1.76
C ARG A 212 -3.72 10.56 -2.98
N PRO A 213 -4.87 9.89 -2.85
CA PRO A 213 -5.93 10.01 -3.85
C PRO A 213 -6.26 11.47 -4.10
N ASN A 214 -6.52 11.83 -5.36
CA ASN A 214 -6.73 13.19 -5.88
C ASN A 214 -5.46 14.03 -6.11
N ASP A 215 -4.29 13.58 -5.68
CA ASP A 215 -3.05 14.27 -6.05
C ASP A 215 -2.80 14.14 -7.56
N LYS A 216 -2.27 15.21 -8.14
CA LYS A 216 -1.86 15.27 -9.53
C LYS A 216 -0.37 15.01 -9.64
N VAL A 217 0.00 14.08 -10.49
CA VAL A 217 1.40 13.75 -10.79
C VAL A 217 1.65 13.78 -12.29
N THR A 218 2.83 14.22 -12.68
CA THR A 218 3.29 14.13 -14.06
C THR A 218 4.05 12.82 -14.25
N VAL A 219 3.51 11.92 -15.09
CA VAL A 219 4.16 10.65 -15.42
C VAL A 219 4.83 10.78 -16.79
N LYS A 220 6.14 10.53 -16.85
CA LYS A 220 6.89 10.45 -18.11
C LYS A 220 6.86 9.02 -18.62
N ILE A 221 6.36 8.83 -19.84
CA ILE A 221 6.30 7.53 -20.51
C ILE A 221 7.08 7.55 -21.83
N LYS A 222 7.60 6.39 -22.21
CA LYS A 222 8.09 6.11 -23.55
C LYS A 222 7.06 5.24 -24.27
N ARG A 223 6.56 5.70 -25.41
CA ARG A 223 5.59 4.99 -26.28
C ARG A 223 6.22 4.81 -27.64
N GLY A 224 6.74 3.63 -27.95
CA GLY A 224 7.64 3.43 -29.07
C GLY A 224 8.91 4.28 -28.92
N SER A 225 9.19 5.17 -29.88
CA SER A 225 10.30 6.12 -29.84
C SER A 225 9.99 7.43 -29.08
N ASP A 226 8.71 7.72 -28.86
CA ASP A 226 8.27 9.02 -28.34
C ASP A 226 8.28 9.05 -26.82
N VAL A 227 8.83 10.12 -26.25
CA VAL A 227 8.68 10.44 -24.82
C VAL A 227 7.52 11.40 -24.64
N LYS A 228 6.58 11.07 -23.76
CA LYS A 228 5.38 11.86 -23.47
C LYS A 228 5.28 12.11 -21.97
N GLN A 229 4.72 13.27 -21.63
CA GLN A 229 4.34 13.61 -20.27
C GLN A 229 2.82 13.52 -20.13
N MET A 230 2.34 12.82 -19.11
CA MET A 230 0.93 12.59 -18.85
C MET A 230 0.60 13.15 -17.46
N GLU A 231 -0.34 14.09 -17.37
CA GLU A 231 -0.90 14.52 -16.08
C GLU A 231 -1.88 13.46 -15.59
N VAL A 232 -1.63 12.87 -14.43
CA VAL A 232 -2.42 11.81 -13.84
C VAL A 232 -2.99 12.26 -12.51
N VAL A 233 -4.32 12.19 -12.35
CA VAL A 233 -4.99 12.36 -11.06
C VAL A 233 -5.09 11.00 -10.40
N LEU A 234 -4.33 10.79 -9.33
CA LEU A 234 -4.26 9.51 -8.64
C LEU A 234 -5.58 9.15 -7.97
N ARG A 235 -5.89 7.86 -7.92
CA ARG A 235 -7.14 7.31 -7.36
C ARG A 235 -6.84 6.37 -6.19
N ASN A 236 -7.83 6.14 -5.33
CA ASN A 236 -7.74 5.11 -4.30
C ASN A 236 -8.02 3.71 -4.89
N LYS A 237 -7.94 2.68 -4.04
CA LYS A 237 -8.19 1.28 -4.43
C LYS A 237 -9.58 1.04 -5.05
N SER A 238 -10.57 1.87 -4.73
CA SER A 238 -11.93 1.78 -5.27
C SER A 238 -12.12 2.59 -6.57
N GLY A 239 -11.05 3.06 -7.20
CA GLY A 239 -11.09 3.79 -8.46
C GLY A 239 -11.58 5.23 -8.35
N ASN A 240 -11.71 5.80 -7.15
CA ASN A 240 -12.16 7.18 -6.94
C ASN A 240 -11.08 8.03 -6.23
N THR A 241 -11.33 9.33 -6.12
CA THR A 241 -10.40 10.30 -5.52
C THR A 241 -10.70 10.60 -4.05
N GLY A 242 -11.67 9.90 -3.45
CA GLY A 242 -12.12 10.14 -2.07
C GLY A 242 -11.10 9.69 -1.03
N ILE A 243 -11.06 10.41 0.09
CA ILE A 243 -10.30 10.04 1.28
C ILE A 243 -11.02 8.92 2.02
N VAL A 244 -10.28 7.91 2.43
CA VAL A 244 -10.77 6.77 3.24
C VAL A 244 -10.56 7.09 4.71
N LYS A 245 -11.56 6.86 5.58
CA LYS A 245 -11.44 7.04 7.03
C LYS A 245 -11.33 5.68 7.75
N SER A 246 -10.76 5.68 8.95
CA SER A 246 -10.46 4.46 9.73
C SER A 246 -11.68 3.59 10.04
N ASP A 247 -12.80 4.23 10.38
CA ASP A 247 -14.09 3.58 10.65
C ASP A 247 -14.61 2.78 9.44
N VAL A 248 -14.26 3.23 8.24
CA VAL A 248 -14.53 2.56 6.96
C VAL A 248 -13.75 1.27 6.80
N VAL A 249 -12.43 1.36 7.03
CA VAL A 249 -11.54 0.21 6.92
C VAL A 249 -11.90 -0.82 7.98
N ALA A 250 -12.19 -0.37 9.21
CA ALA A 250 -12.60 -1.26 10.29
C ALA A 250 -13.91 -2.03 9.98
N ALA A 251 -14.88 -1.40 9.35
CA ALA A 251 -16.13 -2.08 8.95
C ALA A 251 -15.91 -3.07 7.80
N ILE A 252 -15.10 -2.70 6.79
CA ILE A 252 -14.75 -3.58 5.66
C ILE A 252 -13.90 -4.76 6.14
N ASP A 253 -12.93 -4.51 7.01
CA ASP A 253 -12.06 -5.55 7.58
C ASP A 253 -12.87 -6.48 8.49
N ALA A 254 -13.79 -5.94 9.31
CA ALA A 254 -14.68 -6.75 10.14
C ALA A 254 -15.62 -7.64 9.30
N LEU A 255 -16.12 -7.11 8.19
CA LEU A 255 -16.89 -7.91 7.24
C LEU A 255 -16.05 -9.00 6.59
N GLY A 256 -14.77 -8.73 6.32
CA GLY A 256 -13.83 -9.70 5.75
C GLY A 256 -14.12 -10.01 4.29
N GLY A 257 -14.12 -8.99 3.42
CA GLY A 257 -14.39 -9.19 2.02
C GLY A 257 -13.96 -8.01 1.13
N GLN A 258 -14.10 -8.21 -0.17
CA GLN A 258 -14.00 -7.15 -1.19
C GLN A 258 -15.40 -6.83 -1.68
N PHE A 259 -15.65 -5.56 -1.92
CA PHE A 259 -16.96 -5.02 -2.21
C PHE A 259 -16.94 -4.15 -3.46
N ALA A 260 -18.06 -4.16 -4.20
CA ALA A 260 -18.30 -3.27 -5.33
C ALA A 260 -19.70 -2.67 -5.24
N ASP A 261 -19.86 -1.42 -5.67
CA ASP A 261 -21.18 -0.84 -5.86
C ASP A 261 -21.92 -1.57 -6.99
N ILE A 262 -23.22 -1.78 -6.82
CA ILE A 262 -24.02 -2.42 -7.86
C ILE A 262 -24.31 -1.45 -9.02
N SER A 263 -24.38 -1.97 -10.24
CA SER A 263 -24.71 -1.19 -11.42
C SER A 263 -26.18 -0.72 -11.42
N ASP A 264 -26.48 0.35 -12.16
CA ASP A 264 -27.86 0.84 -12.34
C ASP A 264 -28.77 -0.22 -12.96
N ARG A 265 -28.22 -1.09 -13.81
CA ARG A 265 -28.93 -2.21 -14.39
C ARG A 265 -29.34 -3.22 -13.32
N ALA A 266 -28.41 -3.64 -12.46
CA ALA A 266 -28.68 -4.56 -11.38
C ALA A 266 -29.71 -3.99 -10.36
N ARG A 267 -29.63 -2.68 -10.06
CA ARG A 267 -30.63 -1.99 -9.22
C ARG A 267 -32.04 -2.10 -9.80
N LYS A 268 -32.20 -1.87 -11.09
CA LYS A 268 -33.50 -1.95 -11.77
C LYS A 268 -34.03 -3.38 -11.84
N GLU A 269 -33.18 -4.35 -12.18
CA GLU A 269 -33.55 -5.77 -12.30
C GLU A 269 -33.99 -6.35 -10.95
N LEU A 270 -33.26 -6.02 -9.88
CA LEU A 270 -33.55 -6.52 -8.51
C LEU A 270 -34.55 -5.65 -7.74
N LYS A 271 -35.01 -4.52 -8.31
CA LYS A 271 -35.95 -3.56 -7.70
C LYS A 271 -35.49 -3.06 -6.31
N ILE A 272 -34.18 -2.79 -6.16
CA ILE A 272 -33.59 -2.27 -4.92
C ILE A 272 -33.07 -0.83 -5.11
N ASN A 273 -33.04 -0.07 -4.00
CA ASN A 273 -32.63 1.36 -4.02
C ASN A 273 -31.11 1.56 -3.98
N GLY A 274 -30.33 0.49 -3.95
CA GLY A 274 -28.88 0.47 -3.85
C GLY A 274 -28.42 -0.80 -3.16
N GLY A 275 -27.13 -0.96 -2.99
CA GLY A 275 -26.54 -2.10 -2.31
C GLY A 275 -25.08 -2.26 -2.67
N VAL A 276 -24.40 -3.11 -1.92
CA VAL A 276 -22.97 -3.38 -2.10
C VAL A 276 -22.78 -4.88 -2.35
N GLN A 277 -22.24 -5.21 -3.51
CA GLN A 277 -21.99 -6.60 -3.88
C GLN A 277 -20.72 -7.12 -3.23
N VAL A 278 -20.77 -8.30 -2.65
CA VAL A 278 -19.64 -9.08 -2.14
C VAL A 278 -18.91 -9.70 -3.35
N VAL A 279 -17.73 -9.20 -3.67
CA VAL A 279 -16.91 -9.65 -4.81
C VAL A 279 -15.98 -10.81 -4.41
N ALA A 280 -15.38 -10.71 -3.23
CA ALA A 280 -14.55 -11.76 -2.65
C ALA A 280 -14.73 -11.82 -1.14
N ILE A 281 -14.41 -12.97 -0.52
CA ILE A 281 -14.52 -13.19 0.93
C ILE A 281 -13.15 -13.61 1.44
N SER A 282 -12.67 -12.95 2.49
CA SER A 282 -11.46 -13.30 3.23
C SER A 282 -11.76 -14.28 4.36
N GLY A 283 -10.82 -15.14 4.75
CA GLY A 283 -11.05 -16.29 5.60
C GLY A 283 -11.59 -16.04 7.01
N ASP A 284 -11.44 -14.82 7.60
CA ASP A 284 -11.66 -14.59 9.03
C ASP A 284 -12.79 -13.60 9.37
N GLY A 285 -13.44 -12.99 8.36
CA GLY A 285 -14.44 -11.96 8.58
C GLY A 285 -15.86 -12.49 8.85
N VAL A 286 -16.76 -11.57 9.21
CA VAL A 286 -18.17 -11.84 9.48
C VAL A 286 -18.86 -12.55 8.31
N LEU A 287 -18.52 -12.19 7.05
CA LEU A 287 -19.08 -12.83 5.86
C LEU A 287 -18.77 -14.34 5.80
N ALA A 288 -17.53 -14.73 6.11
CA ALA A 288 -17.10 -16.12 6.15
C ALA A 288 -17.75 -16.88 7.29
N GLN A 289 -17.83 -16.30 8.50
CA GLN A 289 -18.47 -16.87 9.68
C GLN A 289 -19.97 -17.10 9.44
N ALA A 290 -20.65 -16.15 8.80
CA ALA A 290 -22.06 -16.25 8.44
C ALA A 290 -22.31 -17.13 7.19
N ARG A 291 -21.26 -17.68 6.56
CA ARG A 291 -21.33 -18.47 5.32
C ARG A 291 -22.00 -17.73 4.16
N ILE A 292 -21.88 -16.42 4.14
CA ILE A 292 -22.31 -15.60 3.00
C ILE A 292 -21.45 -15.95 1.79
N ARG A 293 -22.04 -15.95 0.60
CA ARG A 293 -21.32 -16.30 -0.63
C ARG A 293 -21.04 -15.05 -1.47
N THR A 294 -20.03 -15.12 -2.30
CA THR A 294 -19.76 -14.11 -3.34
C THR A 294 -20.98 -13.90 -4.24
N GLY A 295 -21.15 -12.66 -4.70
CA GLY A 295 -22.33 -12.26 -5.44
C GLY A 295 -23.51 -11.76 -4.57
N TYR A 296 -23.50 -12.01 -3.25
CA TYR A 296 -24.51 -11.45 -2.36
C TYR A 296 -24.44 -9.93 -2.34
N ILE A 297 -25.59 -9.27 -2.41
CA ILE A 297 -25.71 -7.82 -2.40
C ILE A 297 -26.25 -7.40 -1.05
N ILE A 298 -25.41 -6.76 -0.25
CA ILE A 298 -25.78 -6.22 1.06
C ILE A 298 -26.66 -4.98 0.84
N THR A 299 -27.85 -4.94 1.41
CA THR A 299 -28.78 -3.81 1.34
C THR A 299 -29.02 -3.13 2.67
N ALA A 300 -28.75 -3.83 3.80
CA ALA A 300 -28.73 -3.23 5.13
C ALA A 300 -27.77 -3.98 6.06
N ILE A 301 -27.28 -3.30 7.10
CA ILE A 301 -26.51 -3.87 8.23
C ILE A 301 -27.06 -3.27 9.51
N ASN A 302 -27.43 -4.12 10.48
CA ASN A 302 -28.08 -3.72 11.72
C ASN A 302 -29.29 -2.79 11.46
N ASP A 303 -30.16 -3.15 10.53
CA ASP A 303 -31.36 -2.40 10.08
C ASP A 303 -31.03 -1.03 9.43
N ARG A 304 -29.74 -0.70 9.23
CA ARG A 304 -29.35 0.53 8.55
C ARG A 304 -29.16 0.27 7.06
N PRO A 305 -29.83 1.03 6.17
CA PRO A 305 -29.70 0.84 4.74
C PRO A 305 -28.26 1.05 4.25
N VAL A 306 -27.78 0.15 3.42
CA VAL A 306 -26.52 0.21 2.69
C VAL A 306 -26.83 0.36 1.21
N ARG A 307 -26.53 1.51 0.62
CA ARG A 307 -26.81 1.83 -0.79
C ARG A 307 -25.55 1.82 -1.65
N SER A 308 -24.40 2.07 -1.01
CA SER A 308 -23.08 2.13 -1.65
C SER A 308 -21.98 1.69 -0.66
N ILE A 309 -20.78 1.45 -1.16
CA ILE A 309 -19.58 1.20 -0.33
C ILE A 309 -19.39 2.31 0.71
N THR A 310 -19.73 3.57 0.34
CA THR A 310 -19.64 4.71 1.27
C THR A 310 -20.54 4.54 2.50
N ASP A 311 -21.65 3.81 2.42
CA ASP A 311 -22.52 3.59 3.56
C ASP A 311 -21.97 2.54 4.53
N LEU A 312 -21.13 1.60 4.09
CA LEU A 312 -20.37 0.71 4.97
C LEU A 312 -19.50 1.51 5.96
N ASN A 313 -19.13 2.71 5.58
CA ASN A 313 -18.32 3.66 6.36
C ASN A 313 -19.04 4.17 7.63
N ARG A 314 -20.36 4.03 7.68
CA ARG A 314 -21.19 4.53 8.79
C ARG A 314 -21.49 3.45 9.82
N ILE A 315 -20.94 2.25 9.62
CA ILE A 315 -21.13 1.12 10.53
C ILE A 315 -20.04 1.18 11.59
N THR A 316 -20.32 1.84 12.69
CA THR A 316 -19.42 1.98 13.84
C THR A 316 -19.74 1.02 14.98
N SER A 317 -20.83 0.24 14.85
CA SER A 317 -21.29 -0.73 15.84
C SER A 317 -20.91 -2.16 15.44
N LYS A 318 -20.88 -3.06 16.43
CA LYS A 318 -20.77 -4.50 16.20
C LYS A 318 -21.82 -4.93 15.16
N ILE A 319 -21.42 -5.73 14.18
CA ILE A 319 -22.33 -6.26 13.17
C ILE A 319 -23.13 -7.40 13.79
N GLU A 320 -24.46 -7.24 13.87
CA GLU A 320 -25.38 -8.21 14.46
C GLU A 320 -26.32 -8.81 13.41
N SER A 321 -26.59 -8.07 12.33
CA SER A 321 -27.38 -8.56 11.21
C SER A 321 -26.88 -8.01 9.88
N ILE A 322 -27.04 -8.80 8.81
CA ILE A 322 -26.77 -8.41 7.42
C ILE A 322 -27.95 -8.85 6.57
N ASP A 323 -28.60 -7.87 5.95
CA ASP A 323 -29.71 -8.09 5.04
C ASP A 323 -29.30 -7.83 3.60
N GLY A 324 -29.84 -8.61 2.68
CA GLY A 324 -29.52 -8.42 1.28
C GLY A 324 -30.19 -9.42 0.35
N ILE A 325 -29.72 -9.43 -0.88
CA ILE A 325 -30.31 -10.19 -1.97
C ILE A 325 -29.25 -10.85 -2.83
N TYR A 326 -29.48 -12.07 -3.27
CA TYR A 326 -28.64 -12.70 -4.29
C TYR A 326 -29.04 -12.24 -5.71
N PRO A 327 -28.15 -12.38 -6.70
CA PRO A 327 -28.45 -12.01 -8.10
C PRO A 327 -29.66 -12.75 -8.70
N ASP A 328 -30.05 -13.89 -8.13
CA ASP A 328 -31.24 -14.66 -8.52
C ASP A 328 -32.58 -14.09 -7.97
N GLY A 329 -32.49 -12.96 -7.23
CA GLY A 329 -33.64 -12.29 -6.64
C GLY A 329 -34.05 -12.82 -5.26
N ARG A 330 -33.33 -13.79 -4.70
CA ARG A 330 -33.61 -14.36 -3.38
C ARG A 330 -33.10 -13.46 -2.26
N ALA A 331 -34.00 -12.86 -1.49
CA ALA A 331 -33.64 -12.09 -0.30
C ALA A 331 -33.29 -13.04 0.87
N VAL A 332 -32.21 -12.72 1.58
CA VAL A 332 -31.73 -13.51 2.73
C VAL A 332 -31.20 -12.55 3.79
N SER A 333 -31.59 -12.79 5.04
CA SER A 333 -31.06 -12.10 6.22
C SER A 333 -30.17 -13.05 7.03
N TYR A 334 -29.04 -12.56 7.47
CA TYR A 334 -28.08 -13.30 8.28
C TYR A 334 -27.96 -12.64 9.66
N SER A 335 -28.25 -13.41 10.72
CA SER A 335 -27.98 -12.98 12.09
C SER A 335 -26.58 -13.42 12.49
N ILE A 336 -25.77 -12.47 12.98
CA ILE A 336 -24.39 -12.68 13.38
C ILE A 336 -24.35 -12.91 14.89
N VAL A 337 -24.36 -14.17 15.30
CA VAL A 337 -24.22 -14.55 16.71
C VAL A 337 -22.74 -14.50 17.06
N GLY A 338 -22.32 -13.50 17.81
CA GLY A 338 -20.96 -13.43 18.35
C GLY A 338 -20.71 -14.59 19.33
N LYS A 339 -19.59 -15.29 19.14
CA LYS A 339 -19.04 -16.18 20.17
C LYS A 339 -18.45 -15.37 21.31
#